data_704539a96b0259b85c6a31b583d2189a
#
_entry.id   704539a96b0259b85c6a31b583d2189a
#
_cell.length_a   1.000
_cell.length_b   1.000
_cell.length_c   1.000
_cell.angle_alpha   90.00
_cell.angle_beta   90.00
_cell.angle_gamma   90.00
#
_symmetry.space_group_name_H-M   'P 1'
#
loop_
_entity.id
_entity.type
_entity.pdbx_description
1 polymer ?
#
loop_
_entity_poly.entity_id
_entity_poly.type
_entity_poly.pdbx_seq_one_letter_code
_entity_poly.pdbx_strand_id
1 'polypeptide(L)'
;MWKARSQAILSVLKNLGADFLCLQEVDEYNSFYKGNMESNGYYSSYIQRSGQKRDGCGIFYKHDMAELLLEEKIEYNDLVDSILDGNGHGDDKPNNKEAVENKDDGPKIGSTLQSALDQGDPDDPRVRLKRDCVGIMAVFKLKNPSNHVVIVANTHLYWDPDWADVKLAQAKYLLSRLAQFKTLVSQRFDCSPSLILSGDFNSTPGDKVYQYLISGNSSSAPSIDSVDLPIPLCSAYATTRGEPPFTNYTPGFTGTLDYIFFSPSDCIRPVSFLELPEPGSSDLDGGLPNFSHPSDHLPIGVEFEISR
;
A
#
# COMPACT_ATOMS: atom_id res chain seq x y z
N MET A 1 26.79 -1.18 -10.17
CA MET A 1 25.50 -0.47 -10.38
C MET A 1 24.75 -0.20 -9.08
N TRP A 2 24.40 -1.19 -8.26
CA TRP A 2 23.62 -0.97 -7.01
C TRP A 2 24.22 0.10 -6.08
N LYS A 3 25.52 0.06 -5.82
CA LYS A 3 26.18 1.02 -4.90
C LYS A 3 26.01 2.49 -5.32
N ALA A 4 26.06 2.79 -6.59
CA ALA A 4 25.86 4.17 -7.08
C ALA A 4 24.37 4.58 -7.00
N ARG A 5 23.46 3.68 -7.43
CA ARG A 5 22.00 3.88 -7.37
C ARG A 5 21.52 4.07 -5.93
N SER A 6 21.99 3.24 -4.99
CA SER A 6 21.57 3.33 -3.59
C SER A 6 21.94 4.66 -2.94
N GLN A 7 23.11 5.23 -3.24
CA GLN A 7 23.49 6.56 -2.76
C GLN A 7 22.63 7.66 -3.37
N ALA A 8 22.29 7.57 -4.65
CA ALA A 8 21.38 8.51 -5.30
C ALA A 8 19.98 8.45 -4.67
N ILE A 9 19.45 7.25 -4.40
CA ILE A 9 18.18 7.06 -3.69
C ILE A 9 18.21 7.74 -2.33
N LEU A 10 19.25 7.50 -1.52
CA LEU A 10 19.38 8.15 -0.20
C LEU A 10 19.42 9.66 -0.31
N SER A 11 20.10 10.20 -1.32
CA SER A 11 20.16 11.63 -1.55
C SER A 11 18.76 12.21 -1.84
N VAL A 12 17.97 11.53 -2.69
CA VAL A 12 16.60 11.93 -2.98
C VAL A 12 15.75 11.91 -1.70
N LEU A 13 15.76 10.81 -0.95
CA LEU A 13 14.96 10.66 0.27
C LEU A 13 15.32 11.73 1.32
N LYS A 14 16.60 12.05 1.49
CA LYS A 14 17.05 13.11 2.38
C LYS A 14 16.58 14.49 1.93
N ASN A 15 16.66 14.78 0.64
CA ASN A 15 16.29 16.07 0.08
C ASN A 15 14.78 16.33 0.13
N LEU A 16 13.95 15.27 0.07
CA LEU A 16 12.51 15.39 0.25
C LEU A 16 12.14 15.96 1.63
N GLY A 17 12.88 15.57 2.67
CA GLY A 17 12.69 16.10 4.02
C GLY A 17 11.30 15.87 4.62
N ALA A 18 10.49 15.00 4.03
CA ALA A 18 9.12 14.70 4.45
C ALA A 18 9.08 14.07 5.84
N ASP A 19 7.98 14.28 6.58
CA ASP A 19 7.82 13.68 7.91
C ASP A 19 7.51 12.20 7.84
N PHE A 20 6.85 11.78 6.76
CA PHE A 20 6.58 10.38 6.42
C PHE A 20 7.03 10.08 4.99
N LEU A 21 7.70 8.96 4.80
CA LEU A 21 8.10 8.43 3.49
C LEU A 21 7.51 7.02 3.35
N CYS A 22 6.60 6.86 2.42
CA CYS A 22 5.98 5.58 2.05
C CYS A 22 6.71 5.01 0.84
N LEU A 23 7.49 3.97 1.03
CA LEU A 23 8.33 3.39 0.00
C LEU A 23 7.83 1.99 -0.38
N GLN A 24 7.87 1.68 -1.68
CA GLN A 24 7.60 0.39 -2.25
C GLN A 24 8.88 -0.18 -2.85
N GLU A 25 8.90 -1.48 -3.15
CA GLU A 25 10.08 -2.19 -3.68
C GLU A 25 11.34 -2.03 -2.82
N VAL A 26 11.16 -1.89 -1.50
CA VAL A 26 12.27 -1.77 -0.57
C VAL A 26 12.94 -3.13 -0.41
N ASP A 27 13.97 -3.36 -1.22
CA ASP A 27 14.92 -4.45 -1.04
C ASP A 27 16.04 -4.00 -0.07
N GLU A 28 16.92 -4.90 0.34
CA GLU A 28 18.06 -4.55 1.21
C GLU A 28 17.64 -3.71 2.46
N TYR A 29 16.40 -3.91 2.98
CA TYR A 29 15.89 -3.12 4.11
C TYR A 29 16.84 -3.14 5.30
N ASN A 30 17.26 -4.34 5.76
CA ASN A 30 18.11 -4.47 6.94
C ASN A 30 19.56 -4.05 6.70
N SER A 31 20.08 -4.30 5.49
CA SER A 31 21.49 -4.06 5.15
C SER A 31 21.76 -2.63 4.68
N PHE A 32 20.74 -1.93 4.18
CA PHE A 32 20.89 -0.62 3.60
C PHE A 32 19.93 0.43 4.16
N TYR A 33 18.61 0.27 3.99
CA TYR A 33 17.67 1.35 4.30
C TYR A 33 17.60 1.66 5.79
N LYS A 34 17.42 0.66 6.64
CA LYS A 34 17.16 0.86 8.08
C LYS A 34 18.22 1.73 8.74
N GLY A 35 19.48 1.34 8.71
CA GLY A 35 20.56 2.06 9.39
C GLY A 35 20.84 3.44 8.78
N ASN A 36 20.74 3.57 7.45
CA ASN A 36 20.93 4.86 6.78
C ASN A 36 19.80 5.85 7.12
N MET A 37 18.56 5.39 7.18
CA MET A 37 17.42 6.25 7.52
C MET A 37 17.40 6.60 9.00
N GLU A 38 17.71 5.66 9.90
CA GLU A 38 17.90 5.94 11.34
C GLU A 38 18.95 7.02 11.59
N SER A 39 20.10 6.96 10.88
CA SER A 39 21.14 7.99 10.96
C SER A 39 20.69 9.38 10.48
N ASN A 40 19.53 9.45 9.78
CA ASN A 40 18.92 10.70 9.33
C ASN A 40 17.65 11.07 10.12
N GLY A 41 17.43 10.44 11.27
CA GLY A 41 16.32 10.75 12.17
C GLY A 41 15.00 10.08 11.84
N TYR A 42 14.99 9.05 10.96
CA TYR A 42 13.79 8.30 10.62
C TYR A 42 13.78 6.94 11.31
N TYR A 43 12.69 6.62 11.98
CA TYR A 43 12.35 5.24 12.33
C TYR A 43 11.48 4.65 11.23
N SER A 44 11.23 3.34 11.27
CA SER A 44 10.48 2.69 10.20
C SER A 44 9.67 1.49 10.68
N SER A 45 8.54 1.28 10.00
CA SER A 45 7.76 0.05 9.96
C SER A 45 7.94 -0.58 8.58
N TYR A 46 8.12 -1.89 8.51
CA TYR A 46 8.44 -2.59 7.26
C TYR A 46 7.76 -3.96 7.20
N ILE A 47 7.30 -4.32 6.01
CA ILE A 47 6.88 -5.68 5.66
C ILE A 47 7.58 -6.13 4.39
N GLN A 48 8.20 -7.30 4.42
CA GLN A 48 8.73 -7.95 3.23
C GLN A 48 7.63 -8.76 2.57
N ARG A 49 7.59 -8.79 1.25
CA ARG A 49 6.70 -9.66 0.47
C ARG A 49 6.97 -11.12 0.80
N SER A 50 5.91 -11.93 0.76
CA SER A 50 5.97 -13.38 0.98
C SER A 50 6.68 -14.13 -0.17
N GLY A 51 6.75 -15.43 -0.08
CA GLY A 51 7.42 -16.28 -1.06
C GLY A 51 8.93 -16.06 -1.09
N GLN A 52 9.50 -15.98 -2.29
CA GLN A 52 10.94 -15.77 -2.52
C GLN A 52 11.29 -14.31 -2.84
N LYS A 53 10.35 -13.38 -2.60
CA LYS A 53 10.57 -11.95 -2.87
C LYS A 53 11.49 -11.35 -1.81
N ARG A 54 12.31 -10.38 -2.22
CA ARG A 54 13.28 -9.71 -1.34
C ARG A 54 12.87 -8.30 -0.98
N ASP A 55 11.98 -7.73 -1.76
CA ASP A 55 11.44 -6.39 -1.62
C ASP A 55 10.21 -6.36 -0.71
N GLY A 56 9.75 -5.17 -0.39
CA GLY A 56 8.57 -4.97 0.44
C GLY A 56 8.13 -3.53 0.51
N CYS A 57 7.23 -3.23 1.44
CA CYS A 57 6.74 -1.89 1.72
C CYS A 57 7.27 -1.37 3.05
N GLY A 58 7.64 -0.10 3.10
CA GLY A 58 8.11 0.56 4.32
C GLY A 58 7.47 1.93 4.53
N ILE A 59 7.14 2.23 5.78
CA ILE A 59 6.79 3.58 6.24
C ILE A 59 7.95 4.07 7.10
N PHE A 60 8.67 5.08 6.62
CA PHE A 60 9.72 5.76 7.37
C PHE A 60 9.17 7.08 7.89
N TYR A 61 9.38 7.37 9.17
CA TYR A 61 8.83 8.55 9.81
C TYR A 61 9.88 9.23 10.70
N LYS A 62 9.86 10.56 10.71
CA LYS A 62 10.73 11.32 11.60
C LYS A 62 10.32 11.11 13.05
N HIS A 63 11.24 10.59 13.85
CA HIS A 63 10.97 10.27 15.25
C HIS A 63 10.73 11.50 16.14
N ASP A 64 11.21 12.69 15.71
CA ASP A 64 10.97 13.96 16.41
C ASP A 64 9.60 14.59 16.08
N MET A 65 8.95 14.14 14.98
CA MET A 65 7.64 14.63 14.54
C MET A 65 6.49 13.73 14.96
N ALA A 66 6.71 12.42 15.03
CA ALA A 66 5.66 11.44 15.28
C ALA A 66 6.13 10.28 16.17
N GLU A 67 5.19 9.71 16.91
CA GLU A 67 5.35 8.51 17.72
C GLU A 67 4.46 7.40 17.16
N LEU A 68 5.04 6.23 16.85
CA LEU A 68 4.30 5.05 16.42
C LEU A 68 3.55 4.44 17.61
N LEU A 69 2.22 4.34 17.50
CA LEU A 69 1.36 3.77 18.54
C LEU A 69 0.95 2.32 18.26
N LEU A 70 0.69 2.00 17.00
CA LEU A 70 0.20 0.70 16.56
C LEU A 70 0.54 0.50 15.09
N GLU A 71 0.79 -0.75 14.69
CA GLU A 71 0.92 -1.13 13.28
C GLU A 71 0.19 -2.43 13.00
N GLU A 72 -0.32 -2.56 11.78
CA GLU A 72 -0.81 -3.81 11.21
C GLU A 72 -0.22 -4.01 9.81
N LYS A 73 0.13 -5.25 9.53
CA LYS A 73 0.63 -5.70 8.23
C LYS A 73 -0.49 -6.34 7.43
N ILE A 74 -0.47 -6.11 6.13
CA ILE A 74 -1.42 -6.69 5.19
C ILE A 74 -0.64 -7.60 4.26
N GLU A 75 -0.97 -8.87 4.26
CA GLU A 75 -0.57 -9.83 3.24
C GLU A 75 -1.80 -10.09 2.34
N TYR A 76 -1.70 -9.69 1.07
CA TYR A 76 -2.85 -9.86 0.16
C TYR A 76 -3.15 -11.31 -0.17
N ASN A 77 -2.25 -12.23 0.13
CA ASN A 77 -2.53 -13.67 0.01
C ASN A 77 -3.66 -14.11 0.95
N ASP A 78 -3.89 -13.40 2.08
CA ASP A 78 -4.98 -13.68 3.03
C ASP A 78 -6.38 -13.36 2.45
N LEU A 79 -6.43 -12.62 1.34
CA LEU A 79 -7.65 -12.35 0.60
C LEU A 79 -8.38 -13.63 0.18
N VAL A 80 -7.63 -14.67 -0.12
CA VAL A 80 -8.19 -15.99 -0.50
C VAL A 80 -9.03 -16.58 0.62
N ASP A 81 -8.53 -16.53 1.85
CA ASP A 81 -9.22 -17.07 3.02
C ASP A 81 -10.51 -16.28 3.30
N SER A 82 -10.47 -14.97 3.17
CA SER A 82 -11.63 -14.10 3.38
C SER A 82 -12.78 -14.35 2.38
N ILE A 83 -12.45 -14.78 1.15
CA ILE A 83 -13.47 -15.14 0.14
C ILE A 83 -14.09 -16.51 0.44
N LEU A 84 -13.29 -17.45 0.93
CA LEU A 84 -13.76 -18.79 1.26
C LEU A 84 -14.71 -18.78 2.48
N ASP A 85 -14.37 -17.98 3.49
CA ASP A 85 -15.21 -17.82 4.70
C ASP A 85 -16.55 -17.10 4.39
N GLY A 86 -16.56 -16.17 3.43
CA GLY A 86 -17.78 -15.47 2.99
C GLY A 86 -18.79 -16.34 2.23
N ASN A 87 -18.38 -17.45 1.64
CA ASN A 87 -19.26 -18.38 0.94
C ASN A 87 -19.82 -19.49 1.82
N GLY A 88 -19.52 -19.49 3.14
CA GLY A 88 -19.87 -20.56 4.08
C GLY A 88 -21.16 -20.35 4.89
N HIS A 89 -22.13 -19.53 4.46
CA HIS A 89 -23.47 -19.49 5.07
C HIS A 89 -24.50 -20.27 4.24
N GLY A 90 -24.40 -21.58 4.29
CA GLY A 90 -25.41 -22.53 3.89
C GLY A 90 -25.31 -23.74 4.82
N ASP A 91 -26.33 -23.92 5.66
CA ASP A 91 -26.51 -25.01 6.63
C ASP A 91 -25.98 -26.35 6.13
N ASP A 92 -25.08 -26.98 6.91
CA ASP A 92 -25.28 -28.35 7.38
C ASP A 92 -24.12 -28.76 8.29
N LYS A 93 -24.44 -28.95 9.59
CA LYS A 93 -23.64 -29.82 10.47
C LYS A 93 -24.07 -31.24 10.30
N PRO A 94 -23.16 -32.22 10.29
CA PRO A 94 -23.22 -33.23 11.31
C PRO A 94 -21.90 -33.44 12.07
N ASN A 95 -22.08 -33.46 13.33
CA ASN A 95 -21.23 -33.95 14.38
C ASN A 95 -20.78 -35.39 14.11
N ASN A 96 -19.47 -35.70 14.18
CA ASN A 96 -19.03 -36.89 14.91
C ASN A 96 -17.53 -36.83 15.22
N LYS A 97 -17.27 -37.01 16.51
CA LYS A 97 -15.95 -37.30 17.08
C LYS A 97 -15.58 -38.75 16.77
N GLU A 98 -14.32 -38.99 16.45
CA GLU A 98 -13.58 -40.11 17.04
C GLU A 98 -12.07 -39.92 16.78
N ALA A 99 -11.31 -39.97 17.85
CA ALA A 99 -9.84 -39.93 17.88
C ALA A 99 -9.29 -41.32 17.55
N VAL A 100 -8.27 -41.39 16.70
CA VAL A 100 -7.34 -42.52 16.69
C VAL A 100 -5.92 -41.96 16.50
N GLU A 101 -5.11 -42.12 17.55
CA GLU A 101 -3.65 -42.04 17.49
C GLU A 101 -3.08 -43.17 16.64
N ASN A 102 -2.21 -42.87 15.70
CA ASN A 102 -1.15 -43.80 15.32
C ASN A 102 0.09 -43.04 14.87
N LYS A 103 1.18 -43.33 15.60
CA LYS A 103 2.56 -43.00 15.23
C LYS A 103 2.97 -43.87 14.06
N ASP A 104 3.54 -43.28 13.02
CA ASP A 104 4.61 -44.00 12.30
C ASP A 104 5.53 -42.99 11.57
N ASP A 105 6.81 -43.31 11.63
CA ASP A 105 7.92 -42.56 11.03
C ASP A 105 7.94 -42.83 9.51
N GLY A 106 7.94 -41.75 8.72
CA GLY A 106 8.15 -41.78 7.26
C GLY A 106 8.69 -40.47 6.70
N PRO A 107 9.42 -40.47 5.58
CA PRO A 107 10.43 -39.47 5.24
C PRO A 107 9.83 -38.13 4.77
N LYS A 108 10.58 -37.06 5.02
CA LYS A 108 10.33 -35.67 4.66
C LYS A 108 9.82 -35.49 3.22
N ILE A 109 8.53 -35.23 3.06
CA ILE A 109 7.89 -34.77 1.83
C ILE A 109 7.61 -33.27 2.03
N GLY A 110 8.66 -32.44 2.00
CA GLY A 110 8.55 -30.99 2.17
C GLY A 110 8.77 -30.17 0.90
N SER A 111 9.29 -30.77 -0.15
CA SER A 111 9.66 -30.02 -1.37
C SER A 111 8.76 -30.25 -2.59
N THR A 112 7.85 -31.21 -2.52
CA THR A 112 7.00 -31.60 -3.67
C THR A 112 5.61 -30.96 -3.60
N LEU A 113 5.15 -30.50 -2.42
CA LEU A 113 3.85 -29.83 -2.27
C LEU A 113 3.88 -28.37 -2.71
N GLN A 114 5.04 -27.69 -2.57
CA GLN A 114 5.19 -26.30 -3.00
C GLN A 114 5.17 -26.18 -4.54
N SER A 115 5.78 -27.15 -5.25
CA SER A 115 5.77 -27.18 -6.72
C SER A 115 4.43 -27.62 -7.34
N ALA A 116 3.55 -28.25 -6.55
CA ALA A 116 2.23 -28.64 -7.01
C ALA A 116 1.20 -27.50 -6.90
N LEU A 117 1.43 -26.52 -6.01
CA LEU A 117 0.61 -25.31 -5.90
C LEU A 117 0.90 -24.30 -7.02
N ASP A 118 2.10 -24.34 -7.61
CA ASP A 118 2.47 -23.54 -8.78
C ASP A 118 1.90 -24.06 -10.11
N GLN A 119 1.25 -25.22 -10.11
CA GLN A 119 0.60 -25.85 -11.29
C GLN A 119 -0.92 -25.85 -11.19
N GLY A 120 -1.51 -25.06 -10.31
CA GLY A 120 -2.96 -24.92 -10.17
C GLY A 120 -3.60 -24.25 -11.39
N ASP A 121 -4.91 -24.49 -11.58
CA ASP A 121 -5.70 -23.79 -12.57
C ASP A 121 -5.57 -22.27 -12.38
N PRO A 122 -5.07 -21.52 -13.37
CA PRO A 122 -4.89 -20.07 -13.27
C PRO A 122 -6.20 -19.30 -13.05
N ASP A 123 -7.34 -19.93 -13.34
CA ASP A 123 -8.67 -19.37 -13.09
C ASP A 123 -9.21 -19.70 -11.69
N ASP A 124 -8.57 -20.62 -10.94
CA ASP A 124 -8.92 -20.86 -9.53
C ASP A 124 -8.55 -19.62 -8.69
N PRO A 125 -9.52 -18.99 -7.98
CA PRO A 125 -9.24 -17.83 -7.13
C PRO A 125 -8.11 -18.05 -6.13
N ARG A 126 -7.93 -19.26 -5.63
CA ARG A 126 -6.85 -19.62 -4.69
C ARG A 126 -5.45 -19.53 -5.31
N VAL A 127 -5.37 -19.73 -6.62
CA VAL A 127 -4.14 -19.58 -7.40
C VAL A 127 -4.01 -18.16 -7.92
N ARG A 128 -5.11 -17.63 -8.50
CA ARG A 128 -5.15 -16.34 -9.16
C ARG A 128 -4.85 -15.17 -8.22
N LEU A 129 -5.37 -15.18 -7.00
CA LEU A 129 -5.25 -14.06 -6.04
C LEU A 129 -3.95 -14.07 -5.23
N LYS A 130 -3.19 -15.17 -5.20
CA LYS A 130 -1.91 -15.25 -4.49
C LYS A 130 -0.79 -14.61 -5.31
N ARG A 131 -0.46 -13.36 -5.00
CA ARG A 131 0.54 -12.53 -5.74
C ARG A 131 1.63 -11.96 -4.86
N ASP A 132 1.71 -12.38 -3.60
CA ASP A 132 2.72 -11.96 -2.63
C ASP A 132 2.81 -10.43 -2.45
N CYS A 133 1.75 -9.70 -2.78
CA CYS A 133 1.66 -8.26 -2.56
C CYS A 133 1.41 -7.97 -1.09
N VAL A 134 1.86 -6.81 -0.63
CA VAL A 134 1.79 -6.43 0.79
C VAL A 134 1.45 -4.96 0.97
N GLY A 135 1.00 -4.63 2.18
CA GLY A 135 0.79 -3.27 2.65
C GLY A 135 1.06 -3.15 4.15
N ILE A 136 1.14 -1.92 4.63
CA ILE A 136 1.28 -1.59 6.05
C ILE A 136 0.27 -0.51 6.40
N MET A 137 -0.36 -0.64 7.57
CA MET A 137 -1.13 0.40 8.21
C MET A 137 -0.48 0.72 9.55
N ALA A 138 -0.21 1.98 9.81
CA ALA A 138 0.43 2.40 11.05
C ALA A 138 -0.26 3.64 11.63
N VAL A 139 -0.40 3.67 12.95
CA VAL A 139 -1.01 4.77 13.70
C VAL A 139 0.09 5.58 14.35
N PHE A 140 0.06 6.86 14.12
CA PHE A 140 1.01 7.80 14.69
C PHE A 140 0.31 8.87 15.52
N LYS A 141 0.92 9.21 16.63
CA LYS A 141 0.60 10.40 17.41
C LYS A 141 1.56 11.50 16.99
N LEU A 142 1.04 12.59 16.45
CA LEU A 142 1.85 13.73 16.07
C LEU A 142 2.26 14.53 17.30
N LYS A 143 3.49 15.02 17.27
CA LYS A 143 4.01 15.91 18.32
C LYS A 143 3.59 17.37 18.10
N ASN A 144 3.33 17.71 16.84
CA ASN A 144 2.81 19.02 16.46
C ASN A 144 1.85 18.89 15.25
N PRO A 145 0.54 19.25 15.35
CA PRO A 145 -0.14 19.64 16.60
C PRO A 145 -0.18 18.48 17.60
N SER A 146 0.08 18.78 18.86
CA SER A 146 0.18 17.74 19.88
C SER A 146 -1.13 16.95 20.00
N ASN A 147 -0.99 15.62 20.16
CA ASN A 147 -2.06 14.65 20.34
C ASN A 147 -2.92 14.35 19.09
N HIS A 148 -2.68 14.94 17.92
CA HIS A 148 -3.39 14.51 16.74
C HIS A 148 -2.95 13.09 16.34
N VAL A 149 -3.94 12.24 16.08
CA VAL A 149 -3.71 10.84 15.67
C VAL A 149 -3.95 10.72 14.18
N VAL A 150 -2.96 10.17 13.48
CA VAL A 150 -3.03 9.92 12.04
C VAL A 150 -2.75 8.45 11.74
N ILE A 151 -3.54 7.87 10.86
CA ILE A 151 -3.25 6.58 10.23
C ILE A 151 -2.55 6.87 8.92
N VAL A 152 -1.35 6.32 8.75
CA VAL A 152 -0.63 6.32 7.48
C VAL A 152 -0.59 4.87 6.99
N ALA A 153 -1.06 4.65 5.77
CA ALA A 153 -1.01 3.36 5.12
C ALA A 153 -0.17 3.42 3.85
N ASN A 154 0.54 2.34 3.56
CA ASN A 154 1.38 2.18 2.39
C ASN A 154 1.13 0.81 1.74
N THR A 155 0.97 0.78 0.43
CA THR A 155 0.68 -0.45 -0.32
C THR A 155 1.42 -0.51 -1.64
N HIS A 156 1.60 -1.73 -2.16
CA HIS A 156 2.02 -2.00 -3.53
C HIS A 156 1.14 -3.12 -4.09
N LEU A 157 0.20 -2.76 -4.98
CA LEU A 157 -0.71 -3.72 -5.60
C LEU A 157 -0.03 -4.47 -6.74
N TYR A 158 -0.68 -5.54 -7.22
CA TYR A 158 -0.14 -6.38 -8.28
C TYR A 158 0.09 -5.59 -9.58
N TRP A 159 1.22 -5.82 -10.24
CA TRP A 159 1.71 -4.99 -11.33
C TRP A 159 1.05 -5.25 -12.69
N ASP A 160 0.65 -6.49 -12.97
CA ASP A 160 0.28 -6.93 -14.31
C ASP A 160 -1.02 -6.25 -14.79
N PRO A 161 -1.00 -5.54 -15.93
CA PRO A 161 -2.18 -4.85 -16.46
C PRO A 161 -3.33 -5.80 -16.86
N ASP A 162 -3.01 -7.03 -17.27
CA ASP A 162 -4.02 -8.02 -17.66
C ASP A 162 -4.80 -8.61 -16.47
N TRP A 163 -4.38 -8.28 -15.23
CA TRP A 163 -4.96 -8.81 -14.01
C TRP A 163 -5.73 -7.72 -13.22
N ALA A 164 -6.52 -6.93 -13.92
CA ALA A 164 -7.29 -5.84 -13.33
C ALA A 164 -8.27 -6.30 -12.22
N ASP A 165 -8.82 -7.51 -12.33
CA ASP A 165 -9.68 -8.14 -11.34
C ASP A 165 -8.94 -8.43 -10.03
N VAL A 166 -7.70 -8.91 -10.11
CA VAL A 166 -6.83 -9.15 -8.94
C VAL A 166 -6.51 -7.83 -8.23
N LYS A 167 -6.10 -6.81 -8.98
CA LYS A 167 -5.83 -5.48 -8.42
C LYS A 167 -7.07 -4.89 -7.73
N LEU A 168 -8.24 -5.02 -8.35
CA LEU A 168 -9.49 -4.55 -7.76
C LEU A 168 -9.85 -5.34 -6.49
N ALA A 169 -9.65 -6.67 -6.47
CA ALA A 169 -9.86 -7.47 -5.27
C ALA A 169 -8.91 -7.06 -4.14
N GLN A 170 -7.64 -6.82 -4.44
CA GLN A 170 -6.67 -6.30 -3.47
C GLN A 170 -7.07 -4.92 -2.93
N ALA A 171 -7.54 -3.99 -3.79
CA ALA A 171 -8.00 -2.68 -3.37
C ALA A 171 -9.23 -2.75 -2.44
N LYS A 172 -10.18 -3.63 -2.75
CA LYS A 172 -11.35 -3.89 -1.89
C LYS A 172 -10.94 -4.44 -0.53
N TYR A 173 -10.04 -5.41 -0.51
CA TYR A 173 -9.50 -5.98 0.72
C TYR A 173 -8.78 -4.92 1.55
N LEU A 174 -7.93 -4.10 0.93
CA LEU A 174 -7.23 -3.00 1.58
C LEU A 174 -8.22 -2.04 2.28
N LEU A 175 -9.26 -1.58 1.57
CA LEU A 175 -10.23 -0.66 2.17
C LEU A 175 -11.01 -1.29 3.32
N SER A 176 -11.37 -2.57 3.22
CA SER A 176 -12.01 -3.31 4.31
C SER A 176 -11.10 -3.37 5.55
N ARG A 177 -9.82 -3.70 5.37
CA ARG A 177 -8.83 -3.75 6.45
C ARG A 177 -8.59 -2.36 7.07
N LEU A 178 -8.51 -1.31 6.24
CA LEU A 178 -8.38 0.07 6.71
C LEU A 178 -9.58 0.52 7.54
N ALA A 179 -10.81 0.15 7.15
CA ALA A 179 -12.01 0.48 7.92
C ALA A 179 -12.01 -0.19 9.30
N GLN A 180 -11.68 -1.47 9.35
CA GLN A 180 -11.55 -2.23 10.59
C GLN A 180 -10.46 -1.60 11.48
N PHE A 181 -9.30 -1.29 10.90
CA PHE A 181 -8.20 -0.69 11.62
C PHE A 181 -8.54 0.71 12.14
N LYS A 182 -9.19 1.56 11.34
CA LYS A 182 -9.67 2.88 11.77
C LYS A 182 -10.65 2.77 12.94
N THR A 183 -11.58 1.82 12.89
CA THR A 183 -12.52 1.56 13.97
C THR A 183 -11.80 1.12 15.26
N LEU A 184 -10.86 0.19 15.14
CA LEU A 184 -10.01 -0.25 16.26
C LEU A 184 -9.26 0.92 16.90
N VAL A 185 -8.63 1.76 16.07
CA VAL A 185 -7.88 2.94 16.53
C VAL A 185 -8.80 3.93 17.24
N SER A 186 -9.96 4.22 16.66
CA SER A 186 -10.93 5.14 17.25
C SER A 186 -11.38 4.68 18.63
N GLN A 187 -11.67 3.38 18.79
CA GLN A 187 -12.07 2.80 20.07
C GLN A 187 -10.92 2.75 21.08
N ARG A 188 -9.72 2.38 20.63
CA ARG A 188 -8.57 2.19 21.51
C ARG A 188 -8.02 3.50 22.07
N PHE A 189 -8.04 4.56 21.28
CA PHE A 189 -7.45 5.86 21.64
C PHE A 189 -8.48 6.95 21.89
N ASP A 190 -9.77 6.61 21.85
CA ASP A 190 -10.89 7.54 22.01
C ASP A 190 -10.74 8.81 21.16
N CYS A 191 -10.53 8.62 19.87
CA CYS A 191 -10.25 9.69 18.91
C CYS A 191 -10.87 9.44 17.54
N SER A 192 -10.89 10.49 16.71
CA SER A 192 -11.20 10.38 15.27
C SER A 192 -9.91 10.55 14.47
N PRO A 193 -9.22 9.48 14.07
CA PRO A 193 -7.95 9.59 13.40
C PRO A 193 -8.12 10.10 11.96
N SER A 194 -7.24 11.02 11.54
CA SER A 194 -7.06 11.31 10.12
C SER A 194 -6.46 10.08 9.41
N LEU A 195 -6.76 9.91 8.12
CA LEU A 195 -6.27 8.78 7.34
C LEU A 195 -5.62 9.26 6.06
N ILE A 196 -4.40 8.78 5.83
CA ILE A 196 -3.63 8.96 4.59
C ILE A 196 -3.25 7.57 4.09
N LEU A 197 -3.54 7.30 2.80
CA LEU A 197 -3.20 6.06 2.11
C LEU A 197 -2.32 6.40 0.91
N SER A 198 -1.08 5.93 0.91
CA SER A 198 -0.13 6.12 -0.18
C SER A 198 0.28 4.78 -0.78
N GLY A 199 0.79 4.80 -2.00
CA GLY A 199 1.35 3.59 -2.60
C GLY A 199 1.40 3.61 -4.11
N ASP A 200 1.96 2.54 -4.64
CA ASP A 200 1.86 2.14 -6.04
C ASP A 200 0.65 1.21 -6.21
N PHE A 201 -0.37 1.72 -6.86
CA PHE A 201 -1.62 0.99 -7.11
C PHE A 201 -1.59 0.25 -8.45
N ASN A 202 -0.54 0.41 -9.22
CA ASN A 202 -0.39 -0.21 -10.54
C ASN A 202 -1.64 -0.03 -11.44
N SER A 203 -2.29 1.12 -11.33
CA SER A 203 -3.57 1.43 -11.95
C SER A 203 -3.64 2.91 -12.29
N THR A 204 -3.99 3.23 -13.52
CA THR A 204 -4.14 4.62 -13.98
C THR A 204 -5.47 5.24 -13.52
N PRO A 205 -5.67 6.58 -13.62
CA PRO A 205 -6.92 7.23 -13.22
C PRO A 205 -8.18 6.73 -13.95
N GLY A 206 -8.01 6.12 -15.14
CA GLY A 206 -9.09 5.49 -15.90
C GLY A 206 -9.46 4.07 -15.46
N ASP A 207 -8.62 3.44 -14.63
CA ASP A 207 -8.78 2.04 -14.23
C ASP A 207 -9.80 1.86 -13.11
N LYS A 208 -10.38 0.64 -13.05
CA LYS A 208 -11.39 0.28 -12.05
C LYS A 208 -10.91 0.43 -10.61
N VAL A 209 -9.63 0.23 -10.34
CA VAL A 209 -9.04 0.39 -9.00
C VAL A 209 -9.12 1.83 -8.55
N TYR A 210 -8.62 2.76 -9.37
CA TYR A 210 -8.68 4.19 -9.05
C TYR A 210 -10.13 4.65 -8.89
N GLN A 211 -11.00 4.31 -9.86
CA GLN A 211 -12.41 4.66 -9.80
C GLN A 211 -13.11 4.11 -8.55
N TYR A 212 -12.79 2.88 -8.15
CA TYR A 212 -13.31 2.29 -6.92
C TYR A 212 -12.86 3.08 -5.69
N LEU A 213 -11.57 3.41 -5.58
CA LEU A 213 -11.03 4.10 -4.41
C LEU A 213 -11.64 5.48 -4.18
N ILE A 214 -11.96 6.23 -5.25
CA ILE A 214 -12.56 7.58 -5.15
C ILE A 214 -14.09 7.60 -5.20
N SER A 215 -14.76 6.48 -5.47
CA SER A 215 -16.22 6.44 -5.72
C SER A 215 -17.07 6.84 -4.51
N GLY A 216 -16.54 6.74 -3.29
CA GLY A 216 -17.23 7.15 -2.06
C GLY A 216 -17.52 8.64 -1.93
N ASN A 217 -16.98 9.47 -2.82
CA ASN A 217 -17.17 10.93 -2.82
C ASN A 217 -18.10 11.43 -3.93
N SER A 218 -18.65 10.53 -4.77
CA SER A 218 -19.57 10.92 -5.82
C SER A 218 -20.93 11.29 -5.22
N SER A 219 -21.23 12.58 -5.17
CA SER A 219 -22.57 13.13 -4.82
C SER A 219 -23.62 12.87 -5.90
N SER A 220 -23.30 12.15 -6.95
CA SER A 220 -24.25 11.72 -7.99
C SER A 220 -25.12 10.60 -7.44
N ALA A 221 -26.44 10.74 -7.69
CA ALA A 221 -27.52 9.89 -7.20
C ALA A 221 -27.18 8.40 -7.08
N PRO A 222 -27.73 7.71 -6.06
CA PRO A 222 -27.46 6.30 -5.83
C PRO A 222 -27.84 5.49 -7.07
N SER A 223 -26.84 5.06 -7.82
CA SER A 223 -27.01 3.98 -8.78
C SER A 223 -27.29 2.71 -7.99
N ILE A 224 -28.13 1.84 -8.53
CA ILE A 224 -28.60 0.58 -7.91
C ILE A 224 -27.42 -0.34 -7.48
N ASP A 225 -26.19 -0.02 -7.91
CA ASP A 225 -24.92 -0.71 -7.56
C ASP A 225 -24.01 0.14 -6.66
N SER A 226 -24.53 1.11 -5.87
CA SER A 226 -23.73 1.83 -4.90
C SER A 226 -23.27 0.88 -3.80
N VAL A 227 -22.10 0.28 -4.01
CA VAL A 227 -21.38 -0.43 -2.95
C VAL A 227 -21.02 0.62 -1.90
N ASP A 228 -21.58 0.49 -0.69
CA ASP A 228 -21.18 1.31 0.45
C ASP A 228 -19.68 1.13 0.67
N LEU A 229 -18.90 2.13 0.27
CA LEU A 229 -17.47 2.11 0.53
C LEU A 229 -17.23 2.27 2.02
N PRO A 230 -16.40 1.41 2.59
CA PRO A 230 -16.14 1.43 4.03
C PRO A 230 -15.48 2.73 4.51
N ILE A 231 -14.74 3.42 3.63
CA ILE A 231 -14.09 4.72 3.91
C ILE A 231 -14.12 5.59 2.64
N PRO A 232 -14.62 6.84 2.71
CA PRO A 232 -14.48 7.78 1.60
C PRO A 232 -13.02 8.22 1.46
N LEU A 233 -12.49 8.22 0.24
CA LEU A 233 -11.13 8.66 -0.09
C LEU A 233 -11.16 9.69 -1.21
N CYS A 234 -10.32 10.72 -1.09
CA CYS A 234 -10.01 11.67 -2.16
C CYS A 234 -8.53 11.51 -2.54
N SER A 235 -8.20 11.64 -3.82
CA SER A 235 -6.81 11.87 -4.21
C SER A 235 -6.41 13.29 -3.87
N ALA A 236 -5.27 13.45 -3.19
CA ALA A 236 -4.78 14.76 -2.81
C ALA A 236 -4.46 15.63 -4.03
N TYR A 237 -3.85 15.06 -5.06
CA TYR A 237 -3.57 15.78 -6.31
C TYR A 237 -4.85 16.14 -7.06
N ALA A 238 -5.76 15.17 -7.26
CA ALA A 238 -6.98 15.39 -8.02
C ALA A 238 -7.90 16.47 -7.42
N THR A 239 -7.92 16.61 -6.10
CA THR A 239 -8.77 17.62 -5.41
C THR A 239 -8.29 19.06 -5.61
N THR A 240 -7.06 19.27 -6.10
CA THR A 240 -6.46 20.61 -6.19
C THR A 240 -6.01 20.99 -7.59
N ARG A 241 -5.23 20.15 -8.26
CA ARG A 241 -4.59 20.47 -9.54
C ARG A 241 -4.80 19.42 -10.64
N GLY A 242 -5.50 18.33 -10.33
CA GLY A 242 -5.59 17.15 -11.17
C GLY A 242 -4.46 16.17 -10.89
N GLU A 243 -4.66 14.93 -11.30
CA GLU A 243 -3.60 13.93 -11.23
C GLU A 243 -2.42 14.33 -12.11
N PRO A 244 -1.17 14.04 -11.70
CA PRO A 244 -0.02 14.27 -12.56
C PRO A 244 -0.15 13.43 -13.84
N PRO A 245 0.43 13.87 -14.96
CA PRO A 245 0.34 13.15 -16.22
C PRO A 245 1.02 11.78 -16.17
N PHE A 246 1.99 11.61 -15.30
CA PHE A 246 2.66 10.35 -15.02
C PHE A 246 3.41 10.41 -13.67
N THR A 247 3.56 9.25 -13.07
CA THR A 247 4.47 8.99 -11.95
C THR A 247 5.49 7.91 -12.31
N ASN A 248 5.18 7.04 -13.28
CA ASN A 248 6.13 6.12 -13.91
C ASN A 248 6.40 6.57 -15.36
N TYR A 249 7.67 6.59 -15.75
CA TYR A 249 8.11 7.04 -17.07
C TYR A 249 9.25 6.17 -17.59
N THR A 250 8.90 5.11 -18.31
CA THR A 250 9.85 4.16 -18.91
C THR A 250 9.67 4.10 -20.43
N PRO A 251 10.62 3.55 -21.18
CA PRO A 251 10.45 3.35 -22.63
C PRO A 251 9.23 2.51 -23.02
N GLY A 252 8.75 1.66 -22.12
CA GLY A 252 7.62 0.74 -22.37
C GLY A 252 6.29 1.22 -21.80
N PHE A 253 6.29 2.18 -20.86
CA PHE A 253 5.09 2.66 -20.20
C PHE A 253 5.27 4.08 -19.66
N THR A 254 4.23 4.89 -19.80
CA THR A 254 4.13 6.22 -19.19
C THR A 254 2.74 6.40 -18.64
N GLY A 255 2.62 6.67 -17.34
CA GLY A 255 1.33 6.86 -16.69
C GLY A 255 1.44 7.09 -15.19
N THR A 256 0.32 7.47 -14.60
CA THR A 256 0.20 7.69 -13.16
C THR A 256 -0.25 6.40 -12.49
N LEU A 257 0.59 5.86 -11.63
CA LEU A 257 0.37 4.63 -10.88
C LEU A 257 0.41 4.84 -9.37
N ASP A 258 1.06 5.93 -8.94
CA ASP A 258 1.30 6.27 -7.55
C ASP A 258 0.34 7.37 -7.09
N TYR A 259 -0.25 7.20 -5.92
CA TYR A 259 -1.23 8.13 -5.39
C TYR A 259 -1.03 8.36 -3.89
N ILE A 260 -1.48 9.54 -3.44
CA ILE A 260 -1.70 9.87 -2.03
C ILE A 260 -3.18 10.18 -1.87
N PHE A 261 -3.90 9.22 -1.32
CA PHE A 261 -5.30 9.39 -0.95
C PHE A 261 -5.40 9.82 0.52
N PHE A 262 -6.46 10.54 0.84
CA PHE A 262 -6.82 10.86 2.22
C PHE A 262 -8.32 10.77 2.43
N SER A 263 -8.72 10.50 3.67
CA SER A 263 -10.14 10.57 4.04
C SER A 263 -10.48 12.01 4.40
N PRO A 264 -11.35 12.67 3.62
CA PRO A 264 -11.68 14.07 3.84
C PRO A 264 -12.35 14.27 5.20
N SER A 265 -11.89 15.28 5.93
CA SER A 265 -12.47 15.72 7.20
C SER A 265 -12.10 17.18 7.44
N ASP A 266 -12.78 17.85 8.37
CA ASP A 266 -12.48 19.23 8.72
C ASP A 266 -11.08 19.40 9.36
N CYS A 267 -10.48 18.28 9.79
CA CYS A 267 -9.20 18.30 10.49
C CYS A 267 -7.98 18.17 9.58
N ILE A 268 -8.13 17.75 8.33
CA ILE A 268 -7.00 17.52 7.41
C ILE A 268 -7.30 18.04 6.01
N ARG A 269 -6.39 18.82 5.45
CA ARG A 269 -6.49 19.28 4.06
C ARG A 269 -5.11 19.36 3.39
N PRO A 270 -4.98 19.00 2.10
CA PRO A 270 -3.75 19.20 1.35
C PRO A 270 -3.54 20.69 1.06
N VAL A 271 -2.30 21.19 1.24
CA VAL A 271 -1.97 22.62 1.07
C VAL A 271 -0.80 22.86 0.11
N SER A 272 0.11 21.90 -0.02
CA SER A 272 1.29 22.00 -0.89
C SER A 272 1.63 20.66 -1.50
N PHE A 273 2.25 20.67 -2.66
CA PHE A 273 2.52 19.49 -3.46
C PHE A 273 3.94 19.52 -4.00
N LEU A 274 4.58 18.35 -4.04
CA LEU A 274 5.84 18.21 -4.74
C LEU A 274 5.61 18.39 -6.25
N GLU A 275 6.34 19.34 -6.83
CA GLU A 275 6.31 19.54 -8.27
C GLU A 275 7.04 18.40 -8.97
N LEU A 276 6.44 17.88 -10.04
CA LEU A 276 7.03 16.84 -10.87
C LEU A 276 7.63 17.47 -12.14
N PRO A 277 8.64 16.83 -12.74
CA PRO A 277 9.17 17.28 -14.03
C PRO A 277 8.08 17.34 -15.10
N GLU A 278 8.08 18.39 -15.90
CA GLU A 278 7.15 18.54 -17.03
C GLU A 278 7.44 17.49 -18.11
N PRO A 279 6.40 17.00 -18.82
CA PRO A 279 6.59 16.15 -19.98
C PRO A 279 7.53 16.78 -21.00
N GLY A 280 8.56 16.03 -21.43
CA GLY A 280 9.58 16.54 -22.37
C GLY A 280 10.69 17.38 -21.71
N SER A 281 10.74 17.43 -20.40
CA SER A 281 11.89 18.00 -19.67
C SER A 281 13.15 17.18 -19.96
N SER A 282 14.29 17.86 -20.08
CA SER A 282 15.61 17.22 -20.24
C SER A 282 15.96 16.25 -19.11
N ASP A 283 15.40 16.44 -17.93
CA ASP A 283 15.58 15.54 -16.77
C ASP A 283 14.96 14.16 -17.00
N LEU A 284 14.08 14.02 -18.00
CA LEU A 284 13.39 12.78 -18.36
C LEU A 284 13.94 12.17 -19.65
N ASP A 285 14.94 12.77 -20.28
CA ASP A 285 15.51 12.28 -21.53
C ASP A 285 16.00 10.83 -21.40
N GLY A 286 15.52 9.96 -22.31
CA GLY A 286 15.84 8.54 -22.32
C GLY A 286 15.01 7.68 -21.38
N GLY A 287 14.06 8.27 -20.63
CA GLY A 287 13.23 7.58 -19.66
C GLY A 287 13.89 7.39 -18.29
N LEU A 288 13.14 6.79 -17.38
CA LEU A 288 13.60 6.49 -16.02
C LEU A 288 13.90 4.98 -15.86
N PRO A 289 14.82 4.59 -14.94
CA PRO A 289 15.66 5.46 -14.12
C PRO A 289 16.81 6.08 -14.93
N ASN A 290 17.24 7.29 -14.55
CA ASN A 290 18.36 7.97 -15.15
C ASN A 290 19.31 8.55 -14.08
N PHE A 291 20.22 9.44 -14.48
CA PHE A 291 21.18 10.02 -13.56
C PHE A 291 20.54 10.95 -12.50
N SER A 292 19.50 11.70 -12.90
CA SER A 292 18.77 12.62 -12.01
C SER A 292 17.73 11.92 -11.16
N HIS A 293 17.11 10.86 -11.69
CA HIS A 293 16.06 10.10 -11.04
C HIS A 293 16.45 8.62 -10.94
N PRO A 294 16.83 8.14 -9.75
CA PRO A 294 17.36 6.78 -9.58
C PRO A 294 16.28 5.67 -9.57
N SER A 295 15.01 6.02 -9.65
CA SER A 295 13.86 5.12 -9.78
C SER A 295 13.16 5.36 -11.12
N ASP A 296 12.47 4.34 -11.63
CA ASP A 296 11.55 4.44 -12.76
C ASP A 296 10.22 5.10 -12.39
N HIS A 297 9.99 5.30 -11.09
CA HIS A 297 8.92 6.13 -10.55
C HIS A 297 9.47 7.46 -10.04
N LEU A 298 8.71 8.53 -10.24
CA LEU A 298 8.93 9.84 -9.64
C LEU A 298 8.33 9.87 -8.23
N PRO A 299 9.01 10.49 -7.25
CA PRO A 299 8.39 10.70 -5.95
C PRO A 299 7.24 11.69 -6.07
N ILE A 300 6.10 11.37 -5.46
CA ILE A 300 5.00 12.30 -5.23
C ILE A 300 4.99 12.72 -3.76
N GLY A 301 4.52 13.92 -3.48
CA GLY A 301 4.53 14.44 -2.11
C GLY A 301 3.44 15.47 -1.89
N VAL A 302 2.87 15.45 -0.69
CA VAL A 302 1.81 16.37 -0.26
C VAL A 302 2.10 16.85 1.15
N GLU A 303 1.99 18.15 1.36
CA GLU A 303 1.93 18.75 2.67
C GLU A 303 0.46 18.89 3.10
N PHE A 304 0.14 18.36 4.26
CA PHE A 304 -1.19 18.48 4.85
C PHE A 304 -1.19 19.48 5.99
N GLU A 305 -2.15 20.39 5.94
CA GLU A 305 -2.49 21.18 7.13
C GLU A 305 -3.44 20.37 8.01
N ILE A 306 -3.13 20.36 9.31
CA ILE A 306 -3.94 19.72 10.33
C ILE A 306 -4.52 20.79 11.24
N SER A 307 -5.85 20.96 11.21
CA SER A 307 -6.60 21.85 12.06
C SER A 307 -6.90 21.19 13.42
N ARG A 308 -6.99 22.01 14.46
CA ARG A 308 -7.35 21.57 15.82
C ARG A 308 -8.86 21.44 15.98
#